data_d6c11dc29af8d9ea861a8530e037ab47
#
_entry.id   d6c11dc29af8d9ea861a8530e037ab47
#
_cell.length_a   1.000
_cell.length_b   1.000
_cell.length_c   1.000
_cell.angle_alpha   90.00
_cell.angle_beta   90.00
_cell.angle_gamma   90.00
#
_symmetry.space_group_name_H-M   'P 1'
#
loop_
_entity.id
_entity.type
_entity.pdbx_description
1 polymer ?
#
loop_
_entity_poly.entity_id
_entity_poly.type
_entity_poly.pdbx_seq_one_letter_code
_entity_poly.pdbx_strand_id
1 'polypeptide(L)'
;MSELISSPLREVHQADAIPWMRERGRIDGACAVTSLPDVSEVNMDLAKWRTWFLGAVELVVNAVPDESAALFFQSDIKRDGAWIDKGAMVVRAAEDAGARVLFHKIVARRPPGMLTYGRPGFTHLIAVSRAMKCPEVLPLPDIITDAGELKWIRAMGVRAAGHAVRFAKEQVGAKVIFDPFCGVGTVPAVANALGLDAIGVELSRKRCEQSRALIVNQSEL
;
A
#
# COMPACT_ATOMS: atom_id res chain seq x y z
N MET A 1 -27.40 -26.12 -0.01
CA MET A 1 -27.75 -24.70 0.14
C MET A 1 -26.57 -23.91 -0.40
N SER A 2 -26.73 -23.28 -1.58
CA SER A 2 -25.69 -22.39 -2.12
C SER A 2 -25.72 -21.12 -1.30
N GLU A 3 -24.69 -20.88 -0.47
CA GLU A 3 -24.48 -19.55 0.12
C GLU A 3 -24.36 -18.55 -1.03
N LEU A 4 -25.27 -17.58 -1.05
CA LEU A 4 -25.14 -16.41 -1.91
C LEU A 4 -23.87 -15.67 -1.47
N ILE A 5 -22.75 -15.93 -2.15
CA ILE A 5 -21.52 -15.17 -1.94
C ILE A 5 -21.83 -13.74 -2.37
N SER A 6 -22.05 -12.85 -1.39
CA SER A 6 -22.23 -11.43 -1.68
C SER A 6 -20.97 -10.89 -2.36
N SER A 7 -21.15 -10.06 -3.38
CA SER A 7 -20.02 -9.40 -4.03
C SER A 7 -19.27 -8.55 -2.98
N PRO A 8 -17.93 -8.55 -3.01
CA PRO A 8 -17.15 -7.78 -2.05
C PRO A 8 -17.44 -6.28 -2.18
N LEU A 9 -17.52 -5.61 -1.03
CA LEU A 9 -17.81 -4.19 -0.94
C LEU A 9 -16.57 -3.36 -1.27
N ARG A 10 -16.79 -2.17 -1.83
CA ARG A 10 -15.76 -1.15 -2.01
C ARG A 10 -16.28 0.20 -1.55
N GLU A 11 -15.74 0.66 -0.45
CA GLU A 11 -15.99 2.01 0.04
C GLU A 11 -14.84 2.93 -0.36
N VAL A 12 -15.13 4.08 -0.97
CA VAL A 12 -14.12 5.09 -1.31
C VAL A 12 -14.58 6.43 -0.77
N HIS A 13 -13.83 6.94 0.19
CA HIS A 13 -14.10 8.20 0.87
C HIS A 13 -13.33 9.34 0.21
N GLN A 14 -14.03 10.41 -0.17
CA GLN A 14 -13.38 11.64 -0.61
C GLN A 14 -12.99 12.45 0.62
N ALA A 15 -11.74 12.34 1.07
CA ALA A 15 -11.25 13.00 2.27
C ALA A 15 -9.72 13.17 2.25
N ASP A 16 -9.21 14.03 3.13
CA ASP A 16 -7.81 13.98 3.52
C ASP A 16 -7.59 12.77 4.43
N ALA A 17 -6.65 11.92 4.05
CA ALA A 17 -6.38 10.66 4.72
C ALA A 17 -5.94 10.83 6.19
N ILE A 18 -5.18 11.89 6.50
CA ILE A 18 -4.63 12.09 7.85
C ILE A 18 -5.75 12.36 8.89
N PRO A 19 -6.60 13.39 8.74
CA PRO A 19 -7.71 13.60 9.66
C PRO A 19 -8.70 12.42 9.62
N TRP A 20 -8.96 11.83 8.44
CA TRP A 20 -9.86 10.70 8.31
C TRP A 20 -9.39 9.49 9.15
N MET A 21 -8.12 9.11 9.08
CA MET A 21 -7.57 8.01 9.89
C MET A 21 -7.63 8.30 11.40
N ARG A 22 -7.35 9.55 11.81
CA ARG A 22 -7.42 9.96 13.22
C ARG A 22 -8.84 9.85 13.78
N GLU A 23 -9.83 10.23 12.99
CA GLU A 23 -11.25 10.17 13.38
C GLU A 23 -11.78 8.72 13.36
N ARG A 24 -11.43 7.97 12.31
CA ARG A 24 -11.88 6.60 12.13
C ARG A 24 -11.27 5.64 13.15
N GLY A 25 -10.01 5.85 13.51
CA GLY A 25 -9.26 4.95 14.37
C GLY A 25 -9.00 3.59 13.73
N ARG A 26 -9.00 2.55 14.55
CA ARG A 26 -8.73 1.17 14.13
C ARG A 26 -9.90 0.59 13.32
N ILE A 27 -9.57 -0.12 12.23
CA ILE A 27 -10.51 -0.80 11.34
C ILE A 27 -10.40 -2.30 11.58
N ASP A 28 -11.46 -2.90 12.15
CA ASP A 28 -11.48 -4.33 12.47
C ASP A 28 -11.36 -5.20 11.21
N GLY A 29 -10.56 -6.25 11.31
CA GLY A 29 -10.30 -7.19 10.22
C GLY A 29 -9.54 -6.61 9.03
N ALA A 30 -9.06 -5.36 9.12
CA ALA A 30 -8.31 -4.72 8.04
C ALA A 30 -6.83 -5.10 8.04
N CYS A 31 -6.27 -5.19 6.82
CA CYS A 31 -4.85 -5.11 6.54
C CYS A 31 -4.61 -3.90 5.62
N ALA A 32 -3.64 -3.07 5.93
CA ALA A 32 -3.33 -1.93 5.08
C ALA A 32 -2.41 -2.34 3.92
N VAL A 33 -2.74 -1.88 2.71
CA VAL A 33 -1.88 -1.99 1.52
C VAL A 33 -1.90 -0.65 0.82
N THR A 34 -0.80 0.09 0.86
CA THR A 34 -0.80 1.49 0.43
C THR A 34 0.53 1.99 -0.13
N SER A 35 0.49 3.15 -0.74
CA SER A 35 1.67 3.92 -1.18
C SER A 35 1.48 5.38 -0.82
N LEU A 36 2.35 5.94 0.02
CA LEU A 36 2.26 7.32 0.44
C LEU A 36 2.71 8.29 -0.67
N PRO A 37 2.05 9.45 -0.79
CA PRO A 37 2.42 10.47 -1.76
C PRO A 37 3.85 10.97 -1.61
N ASP A 38 4.47 11.28 -2.76
CA ASP A 38 5.77 11.95 -2.83
C ASP A 38 5.66 13.43 -2.42
N VAL A 39 6.79 14.02 -2.04
CA VAL A 39 6.90 15.47 -1.81
C VAL A 39 6.42 16.30 -3.03
N SER A 40 6.53 15.76 -4.24
CA SER A 40 6.03 16.41 -5.46
C SER A 40 4.51 16.32 -5.64
N GLU A 41 3.81 15.56 -4.80
CA GLU A 41 2.36 15.36 -4.87
C GLU A 41 1.62 16.14 -3.78
N VAL A 42 2.35 16.61 -2.78
CA VAL A 42 1.84 17.41 -1.68
C VAL A 42 2.47 18.79 -1.69
N ASN A 43 1.73 19.82 -1.30
CA ASN A 43 2.25 21.20 -1.28
C ASN A 43 3.02 21.47 0.02
N MET A 44 4.18 20.82 0.17
CA MET A 44 5.04 20.92 1.35
C MET A 44 6.50 21.06 0.96
N ASP A 45 7.30 21.75 1.79
CA ASP A 45 8.75 21.65 1.72
C ASP A 45 9.22 20.26 2.17
N LEU A 46 10.49 19.93 1.88
CA LEU A 46 11.03 18.59 2.14
C LEU A 46 11.04 18.24 3.64
N ALA A 47 11.31 19.20 4.52
CA ALA A 47 11.39 18.95 5.96
C ALA A 47 9.99 18.64 6.54
N LYS A 48 9.00 19.46 6.18
CA LYS A 48 7.59 19.23 6.55
C LYS A 48 7.06 17.94 5.98
N TRP A 49 7.38 17.63 4.71
CA TRP A 49 6.99 16.38 4.09
C TRP A 49 7.59 15.17 4.81
N ARG A 50 8.84 15.20 5.23
CA ARG A 50 9.44 14.11 6.02
C ARG A 50 8.68 13.86 7.32
N THR A 51 8.37 14.91 8.06
CA THR A 51 7.59 14.80 9.31
C THR A 51 6.19 14.24 9.03
N TRP A 52 5.53 14.76 7.98
CA TRP A 52 4.22 14.27 7.55
C TRP A 52 4.27 12.79 7.14
N PHE A 53 5.29 12.38 6.37
CA PHE A 53 5.46 11.02 5.89
C PHE A 53 5.62 10.03 7.06
N LEU A 54 6.48 10.33 8.01
CA LEU A 54 6.68 9.50 9.21
C LEU A 54 5.38 9.37 10.01
N GLY A 55 4.69 10.47 10.29
CA GLY A 55 3.41 10.45 10.98
C GLY A 55 2.29 9.75 10.20
N ALA A 56 2.31 9.79 8.86
CA ALA A 56 1.38 9.04 8.03
C ALA A 56 1.62 7.52 8.12
N VAL A 57 2.88 7.07 8.12
CA VAL A 57 3.21 5.65 8.34
C VAL A 57 2.71 5.18 9.70
N GLU A 58 2.96 5.95 10.76
CA GLU A 58 2.48 5.65 12.12
C GLU A 58 0.95 5.51 12.15
N LEU A 59 0.21 6.45 11.54
CA LEU A 59 -1.25 6.39 11.47
C LEU A 59 -1.74 5.14 10.72
N VAL A 60 -1.11 4.76 9.61
CA VAL A 60 -1.47 3.55 8.85
C VAL A 60 -1.24 2.30 9.69
N VAL A 61 -0.11 2.21 10.40
CA VAL A 61 0.20 1.09 11.30
C VAL A 61 -0.84 1.00 12.43
N ASN A 62 -1.26 2.14 12.97
CA ASN A 62 -2.24 2.20 14.06
C ASN A 62 -3.69 1.98 13.60
N ALA A 63 -3.98 2.14 12.30
CA ALA A 63 -5.32 1.94 11.75
C ALA A 63 -5.72 0.47 11.59
N VAL A 64 -4.79 -0.47 11.70
CA VAL A 64 -5.06 -1.91 11.59
C VAL A 64 -4.88 -2.62 12.94
N PRO A 65 -5.54 -3.79 13.16
CA PRO A 65 -5.35 -4.60 14.37
C PRO A 65 -3.88 -4.98 14.60
N ASP A 66 -3.50 -5.22 15.86
CA ASP A 66 -2.12 -5.54 16.24
C ASP A 66 -1.61 -6.83 15.59
N GLU A 67 -2.50 -7.81 15.43
CA GLU A 67 -2.25 -9.10 14.79
C GLU A 67 -2.29 -9.03 13.25
N SER A 68 -2.69 -7.88 12.71
CA SER A 68 -2.70 -7.63 11.27
C SER A 68 -1.37 -7.04 10.80
N ALA A 69 -1.31 -6.64 9.53
CA ALA A 69 -0.15 -6.04 8.92
C ALA A 69 -0.48 -4.75 8.15
N ALA A 70 0.54 -3.92 7.98
CA ALA A 70 0.53 -2.81 7.03
C ALA A 70 1.64 -3.03 5.98
N LEU A 71 1.26 -2.98 4.71
CA LEU A 71 2.15 -3.17 3.57
C LEU A 71 2.31 -1.86 2.82
N PHE A 72 3.55 -1.46 2.64
CA PHE A 72 3.92 -0.19 2.02
C PHE A 72 4.68 -0.40 0.72
N PHE A 73 4.16 0.21 -0.36
CA PHE A 73 4.88 0.35 -1.62
C PHE A 73 5.54 1.73 -1.67
N GLN A 74 6.87 1.81 -1.70
CA GLN A 74 7.57 3.09 -1.75
C GLN A 74 8.74 3.07 -2.71
N SER A 75 8.78 4.06 -3.61
CA SER A 75 9.95 4.30 -4.46
C SER A 75 10.72 5.50 -3.93
N ASP A 76 12.03 5.34 -3.81
CA ASP A 76 12.91 6.42 -3.38
C ASP A 76 12.91 7.59 -4.36
N ILE A 77 13.36 8.73 -3.88
CA ILE A 77 13.48 9.94 -4.67
C ILE A 77 14.87 10.57 -4.54
N LYS A 78 15.29 11.27 -5.59
CA LYS A 78 16.43 12.18 -5.54
C LYS A 78 15.93 13.60 -5.40
N ARG A 79 16.42 14.34 -4.40
CA ARG A 79 16.07 15.74 -4.19
C ARG A 79 17.28 16.49 -3.67
N ASP A 80 17.55 17.64 -4.27
CA ASP A 80 18.63 18.57 -3.83
C ASP A 80 20.00 17.86 -3.65
N GLY A 81 20.37 16.97 -4.59
CA GLY A 81 21.61 16.21 -4.57
C GLY A 81 21.64 15.02 -3.60
N ALA A 82 20.58 14.79 -2.83
CA ALA A 82 20.49 13.70 -1.88
C ALA A 82 19.56 12.57 -2.38
N TRP A 83 19.92 11.34 -2.03
CA TRP A 83 19.02 10.19 -2.12
C TRP A 83 18.15 10.15 -0.86
N ILE A 84 16.83 10.08 -1.03
CA ILE A 84 15.87 9.93 0.05
C ILE A 84 15.31 8.53 0.00
N ASP A 85 15.80 7.70 0.92
CA ASP A 85 15.38 6.31 1.10
C ASP A 85 14.04 6.29 1.84
N LYS A 86 12.95 6.11 1.09
CA LYS A 86 11.61 6.02 1.67
C LYS A 86 11.36 4.65 2.32
N GLY A 87 12.07 3.62 1.88
CA GLY A 87 12.03 2.32 2.52
C GLY A 87 12.53 2.39 3.96
N ALA A 88 13.70 3.00 4.17
CA ALA A 88 14.25 3.23 5.52
C ALA A 88 13.33 4.13 6.38
N MET A 89 12.69 5.14 5.77
CA MET A 89 11.72 5.98 6.48
C MET A 89 10.49 5.19 6.96
N VAL A 90 9.97 4.28 6.15
CA VAL A 90 8.86 3.39 6.55
C VAL A 90 9.27 2.50 7.70
N VAL A 91 10.42 1.82 7.59
CA VAL A 91 10.91 0.92 8.64
C VAL A 91 11.05 1.64 9.97
N ARG A 92 11.74 2.80 9.96
CA ARG A 92 11.94 3.61 11.16
C ARG A 92 10.61 4.03 11.80
N ALA A 93 9.69 4.60 11.02
CA ALA A 93 8.40 5.06 11.56
C ALA A 93 7.54 3.89 12.07
N ALA A 94 7.61 2.72 11.43
CA ALA A 94 6.93 1.54 11.90
C ALA A 94 7.50 1.01 13.22
N GLU A 95 8.84 1.00 13.38
CA GLU A 95 9.52 0.62 14.63
C GLU A 95 9.19 1.60 15.75
N ASP A 96 9.19 2.91 15.49
CA ASP A 96 8.78 3.95 16.43
C ASP A 96 7.30 3.77 16.88
N ALA A 97 6.44 3.21 16.00
CA ALA A 97 5.05 2.84 16.30
C ALA A 97 4.91 1.44 16.96
N GLY A 98 6.01 0.81 17.37
CA GLY A 98 6.02 -0.50 18.03
C GLY A 98 5.83 -1.70 17.09
N ALA A 99 5.90 -1.49 15.78
CA ALA A 99 5.83 -2.58 14.81
C ALA A 99 7.22 -3.14 14.48
N ARG A 100 7.25 -4.36 13.96
CA ARG A 100 8.44 -5.03 13.42
C ARG A 100 8.27 -5.28 11.93
N VAL A 101 9.37 -5.33 11.20
CA VAL A 101 9.37 -5.72 9.80
C VAL A 101 9.12 -7.22 9.69
N LEU A 102 8.11 -7.62 8.90
CA LEU A 102 7.84 -9.00 8.55
C LEU A 102 8.66 -9.41 7.31
N PHE A 103 8.73 -8.54 6.34
CA PHE A 103 9.59 -8.69 5.17
C PHE A 103 9.85 -7.36 4.46
N HIS A 104 10.92 -7.34 3.68
CA HIS A 104 11.24 -6.25 2.76
C HIS A 104 11.59 -6.87 1.41
N LYS A 105 10.69 -6.73 0.44
CA LYS A 105 10.80 -7.24 -0.93
C LYS A 105 10.99 -6.11 -1.92
N ILE A 106 11.44 -6.44 -3.11
CA ILE A 106 11.66 -5.48 -4.20
C ILE A 106 10.68 -5.76 -5.34
N VAL A 107 10.05 -4.73 -5.85
CA VAL A 107 9.26 -4.78 -7.09
C VAL A 107 10.06 -4.11 -8.17
N ALA A 108 10.49 -4.86 -9.18
CA ALA A 108 11.24 -4.33 -10.31
C ALA A 108 10.32 -3.46 -11.18
N ARG A 109 10.77 -2.23 -11.46
CA ARG A 109 10.11 -1.26 -12.36
C ARG A 109 10.82 -1.18 -13.71
N ARG A 110 12.04 -1.69 -13.77
CA ARG A 110 12.89 -1.78 -14.96
C ARG A 110 13.61 -3.13 -14.93
N PRO A 111 14.01 -3.66 -16.08
CA PRO A 111 14.82 -4.88 -16.15
C PRO A 111 16.07 -4.75 -15.27
N PRO A 112 16.49 -5.82 -14.56
CA PRO A 112 17.73 -5.84 -13.82
C PRO A 112 18.94 -5.49 -14.70
N GLY A 113 19.89 -4.71 -14.18
CA GLY A 113 21.07 -4.25 -14.93
C GLY A 113 20.85 -2.98 -15.76
N MET A 114 19.61 -2.51 -15.93
CA MET A 114 19.34 -1.26 -16.64
C MET A 114 19.76 -0.05 -15.78
N LEU A 115 20.51 0.86 -16.36
CA LEU A 115 20.82 2.15 -15.74
C LEU A 115 19.56 3.03 -15.71
N THR A 116 19.32 3.68 -14.58
CA THR A 116 18.18 4.58 -14.40
C THR A 116 18.66 5.99 -14.05
N TYR A 117 17.94 6.98 -14.57
CA TYR A 117 18.20 8.40 -14.32
C TYR A 117 17.03 8.99 -13.56
N GLY A 118 17.31 9.69 -12.47
CA GLY A 118 16.32 10.42 -11.67
C GLY A 118 15.55 9.54 -10.67
N ARG A 119 14.84 8.50 -11.10
CA ARG A 119 14.09 7.58 -10.22
C ARG A 119 14.71 6.19 -10.23
N PRO A 120 14.66 5.44 -9.10
CA PRO A 120 15.13 4.06 -9.07
C PRO A 120 14.30 3.16 -9.98
N GLY A 121 14.94 2.10 -10.48
CA GLY A 121 14.30 1.06 -11.29
C GLY A 121 13.50 0.05 -10.46
N PHE A 122 13.21 0.34 -9.20
CA PHE A 122 12.52 -0.54 -8.27
C PHE A 122 11.62 0.23 -7.31
N THR A 123 10.75 -0.51 -6.65
CA THR A 123 9.90 -0.05 -5.55
C THR A 123 10.08 -1.01 -4.38
N HIS A 124 10.18 -0.51 -3.18
CA HIS A 124 10.14 -1.30 -1.96
C HIS A 124 8.71 -1.81 -1.72
N LEU A 125 8.59 -3.07 -1.30
CA LEU A 125 7.39 -3.64 -0.71
C LEU A 125 7.75 -4.09 0.71
N ILE A 126 7.31 -3.34 1.69
CA ILE A 126 7.66 -3.54 3.10
C ILE A 126 6.38 -3.90 3.85
N ALA A 127 6.39 -5.05 4.54
CA ALA A 127 5.31 -5.44 5.45
C ALA A 127 5.78 -5.30 6.89
N VAL A 128 4.94 -4.69 7.72
CA VAL A 128 5.18 -4.49 9.14
C VAL A 128 3.97 -4.91 9.96
N SER A 129 4.18 -5.32 11.21
CA SER A 129 3.11 -5.66 12.15
C SER A 129 3.55 -5.44 13.59
N ARG A 130 2.60 -5.12 14.48
CA ARG A 130 2.89 -4.98 15.90
C ARG A 130 2.99 -6.32 16.62
N ALA A 131 2.11 -7.28 16.31
CA ALA A 131 2.06 -8.55 17.00
C ALA A 131 2.34 -9.76 16.11
N MET A 132 2.00 -9.71 14.80
CA MET A 132 2.25 -10.84 13.90
C MET A 132 3.74 -11.19 13.82
N LYS A 133 4.05 -12.47 13.83
CA LYS A 133 5.41 -12.98 13.59
C LYS A 133 5.65 -13.14 12.09
N CYS A 134 6.90 -12.95 11.66
CA CYS A 134 7.29 -13.26 10.29
C CYS A 134 7.00 -14.75 10.01
N PRO A 135 6.23 -15.07 8.95
CA PRO A 135 6.04 -16.47 8.54
C PRO A 135 7.37 -17.13 8.18
N GLU A 136 7.54 -18.41 8.54
CA GLU A 136 8.74 -19.18 8.18
C GLU A 136 8.92 -19.27 6.66
N VAL A 137 7.80 -19.40 5.93
CA VAL A 137 7.77 -19.40 4.47
C VAL A 137 6.93 -18.23 3.99
N LEU A 138 7.54 -17.33 3.24
CA LEU A 138 6.84 -16.22 2.61
C LEU A 138 6.39 -16.65 1.20
N PRO A 139 5.07 -16.62 0.90
CA PRO A 139 4.55 -17.10 -0.38
C PRO A 139 4.69 -16.04 -1.50
N LEU A 140 5.78 -15.29 -1.48
CA LEU A 140 6.10 -14.29 -2.50
C LEU A 140 7.63 -14.20 -2.71
N PRO A 141 8.08 -13.95 -3.96
CA PRO A 141 9.50 -13.87 -4.28
C PRO A 141 10.16 -12.67 -3.62
N ASP A 142 11.48 -12.73 -3.41
CA ASP A 142 12.26 -11.60 -2.90
C ASP A 142 12.28 -10.44 -3.88
N ILE A 143 12.25 -10.74 -5.17
CA ILE A 143 12.19 -9.76 -6.25
C ILE A 143 10.99 -10.10 -7.14
N ILE A 144 9.98 -9.25 -7.11
CA ILE A 144 8.83 -9.32 -8.02
C ILE A 144 9.26 -8.67 -9.34
N THR A 145 9.50 -9.46 -10.35
CA THR A 145 10.03 -8.99 -11.64
C THR A 145 8.96 -8.44 -12.58
N ASP A 146 7.70 -8.79 -12.36
CA ASP A 146 6.56 -8.33 -13.14
C ASP A 146 5.51 -7.68 -12.22
N ALA A 147 5.47 -6.35 -12.22
CA ALA A 147 4.49 -5.59 -11.45
C ALA A 147 3.07 -5.66 -12.03
N GLY A 148 2.89 -6.16 -13.25
CA GLY A 148 1.65 -6.12 -13.99
C GLY A 148 1.32 -4.74 -14.55
N GLU A 149 0.12 -4.60 -15.11
CA GLU A 149 -0.35 -3.36 -15.71
C GLU A 149 -0.42 -2.21 -14.69
N LEU A 150 -0.01 -1.04 -15.13
CA LEU A 150 -0.15 0.20 -14.36
C LEU A 150 -1.45 0.89 -14.76
N LYS A 151 -2.48 0.82 -13.93
CA LYS A 151 -3.74 1.54 -14.18
C LYS A 151 -3.57 3.07 -14.13
N TRP A 152 -2.46 3.55 -13.60
CA TRP A 152 -1.99 4.94 -13.65
C TRP A 152 -0.46 4.96 -13.54
N ILE A 153 0.19 6.01 -14.08
CA ILE A 153 1.66 6.11 -14.19
C ILE A 153 2.40 5.98 -12.84
N ARG A 154 1.72 6.30 -11.74
CA ARG A 154 2.28 6.19 -10.38
C ARG A 154 1.69 5.00 -9.58
N ALA A 155 0.86 4.18 -10.22
CA ALA A 155 0.31 2.99 -9.57
C ALA A 155 1.39 1.95 -9.31
N MET A 156 1.14 1.08 -8.34
CA MET A 156 2.08 0.01 -7.97
C MET A 156 2.10 -1.16 -8.95
N GLY A 157 1.11 -1.27 -9.83
CA GLY A 157 0.91 -2.37 -10.75
C GLY A 157 0.00 -3.45 -10.17
N VAL A 158 -0.84 -4.03 -11.04
CA VAL A 158 -1.91 -4.94 -10.57
C VAL A 158 -1.35 -6.24 -9.99
N ARG A 159 -0.28 -6.83 -10.58
CA ARG A 159 0.34 -8.06 -10.05
C ARG A 159 1.09 -7.80 -8.74
N ALA A 160 1.82 -6.68 -8.65
CA ALA A 160 2.48 -6.31 -7.41
C ALA A 160 1.45 -6.10 -6.28
N ALA A 161 0.37 -5.38 -6.54
CA ALA A 161 -0.75 -5.25 -5.60
C ALA A 161 -1.38 -6.63 -5.28
N GLY A 162 -1.51 -7.51 -6.28
CA GLY A 162 -1.99 -8.89 -6.12
C GLY A 162 -1.17 -9.69 -5.13
N HIS A 163 0.16 -9.62 -5.18
CA HIS A 163 1.05 -10.26 -4.20
C HIS A 163 0.79 -9.75 -2.77
N ALA A 164 0.68 -8.44 -2.59
CA ALA A 164 0.43 -7.84 -1.29
C ALA A 164 -0.96 -8.23 -0.73
N VAL A 165 -2.00 -8.19 -1.58
CA VAL A 165 -3.37 -8.53 -1.17
C VAL A 165 -3.53 -10.04 -0.91
N ARG A 166 -2.87 -10.92 -1.68
CA ARG A 166 -2.83 -12.36 -1.35
C ARG A 166 -2.15 -12.61 -0.02
N PHE A 167 -1.02 -11.98 0.26
CA PHE A 167 -0.38 -12.08 1.58
C PHE A 167 -1.36 -11.63 2.69
N ALA A 168 -2.03 -10.50 2.52
CA ALA A 168 -3.02 -10.02 3.47
C ALA A 168 -4.17 -11.02 3.67
N LYS A 169 -4.68 -11.63 2.60
CA LYS A 169 -5.74 -12.64 2.65
C LYS A 169 -5.30 -13.93 3.31
N GLU A 170 -4.18 -14.49 2.88
CA GLU A 170 -3.77 -15.87 3.16
C GLU A 170 -2.92 -15.98 4.43
N GLN A 171 -2.07 -14.99 4.72
CA GLN A 171 -1.15 -15.03 5.85
C GLN A 171 -1.67 -14.22 7.05
N VAL A 172 -2.34 -13.08 6.77
CA VAL A 172 -2.93 -12.22 7.82
C VAL A 172 -4.36 -12.64 8.15
N GLY A 173 -5.09 -13.23 7.20
CA GLY A 173 -6.51 -13.56 7.36
C GLY A 173 -7.42 -12.32 7.28
N ALA A 174 -6.94 -11.26 6.62
CA ALA A 174 -7.68 -10.01 6.46
C ALA A 174 -9.03 -10.23 5.76
N LYS A 175 -10.03 -9.46 6.20
CA LYS A 175 -11.36 -9.39 5.56
C LYS A 175 -11.51 -8.12 4.73
N VAL A 176 -10.80 -7.08 5.11
CA VAL A 176 -10.84 -5.75 4.50
C VAL A 176 -9.43 -5.32 4.12
N ILE A 177 -9.26 -4.80 2.92
CA ILE A 177 -8.03 -4.11 2.51
C ILE A 177 -8.24 -2.61 2.66
N PHE A 178 -7.35 -1.96 3.41
CA PHE A 178 -7.37 -0.53 3.66
C PHE A 178 -6.26 0.18 2.88
N ASP A 179 -6.63 1.14 2.04
CA ASP A 179 -5.69 1.99 1.31
C ASP A 179 -6.02 3.47 1.53
N PRO A 180 -5.37 4.14 2.51
CA PRO A 180 -5.64 5.54 2.84
C PRO A 180 -5.18 6.54 1.76
N PHE A 181 -4.45 6.10 0.74
CA PHE A 181 -3.98 6.93 -0.37
C PHE A 181 -4.27 6.27 -1.71
N CYS A 182 -5.53 5.81 -1.89
CA CYS A 182 -5.89 4.84 -2.92
C CYS A 182 -5.79 5.35 -4.37
N GLY A 183 -5.71 6.66 -4.58
CA GLY A 183 -5.59 7.24 -5.92
C GLY A 183 -6.72 6.79 -6.84
N VAL A 184 -6.37 6.21 -7.99
CA VAL A 184 -7.34 5.67 -8.95
C VAL A 184 -7.90 4.28 -8.55
N GLY A 185 -7.47 3.71 -7.41
CA GLY A 185 -8.10 2.53 -6.82
C GLY A 185 -7.53 1.18 -7.27
N THR A 186 -6.26 1.09 -7.65
CA THR A 186 -5.64 -0.20 -8.02
C THR A 186 -5.75 -1.22 -6.88
N VAL A 187 -5.39 -0.85 -5.64
CA VAL A 187 -5.45 -1.76 -4.48
C VAL A 187 -6.88 -2.16 -4.14
N PRO A 188 -7.85 -1.23 -4.00
CA PRO A 188 -9.25 -1.60 -3.80
C PRO A 188 -9.82 -2.52 -4.89
N ALA A 189 -9.47 -2.29 -6.16
CA ALA A 189 -9.93 -3.12 -7.26
C ALA A 189 -9.35 -4.54 -7.20
N VAL A 190 -8.06 -4.67 -6.87
CA VAL A 190 -7.39 -5.97 -6.68
C VAL A 190 -7.98 -6.70 -5.47
N ALA A 191 -8.27 -6.00 -4.37
CA ALA A 191 -8.92 -6.59 -3.20
C ALA A 191 -10.26 -7.23 -3.57
N ASN A 192 -11.12 -6.50 -4.27
CA ASN A 192 -12.40 -7.05 -4.72
C ASN A 192 -12.22 -8.22 -5.70
N ALA A 193 -11.27 -8.16 -6.64
CA ALA A 193 -10.97 -9.27 -7.55
C ALA A 193 -10.54 -10.54 -6.80
N LEU A 194 -9.95 -10.39 -5.60
CA LEU A 194 -9.56 -11.49 -4.72
C LEU A 194 -10.62 -11.84 -3.65
N GLY A 195 -11.81 -11.25 -3.72
CA GLY A 195 -12.94 -11.55 -2.84
C GLY A 195 -12.83 -10.92 -1.45
N LEU A 196 -12.11 -9.83 -1.30
CA LEU A 196 -11.99 -9.05 -0.07
C LEU A 196 -12.72 -7.71 -0.20
N ASP A 197 -13.30 -7.24 0.90
CA ASP A 197 -13.78 -5.87 0.98
C ASP A 197 -12.64 -4.87 0.91
N ALA A 198 -12.93 -3.64 0.52
CA ALA A 198 -11.93 -2.59 0.42
C ALA A 198 -12.44 -1.26 0.93
N ILE A 199 -11.59 -0.56 1.67
CA ILE A 199 -11.79 0.83 2.09
C ILE A 199 -10.65 1.66 1.50
N GLY A 200 -10.99 2.65 0.67
CA GLY A 200 -10.06 3.60 0.08
C GLY A 200 -10.34 5.02 0.57
N VAL A 201 -9.28 5.82 0.74
CA VAL A 201 -9.40 7.27 0.96
C VAL A 201 -8.60 8.00 -0.11
N GLU A 202 -9.18 9.00 -0.71
CA GLU A 202 -8.54 9.82 -1.75
C GLU A 202 -9.07 11.25 -1.68
N LEU A 203 -8.18 12.22 -1.79
CA LEU A 203 -8.51 13.65 -1.70
C LEU A 203 -9.24 14.16 -2.95
N SER A 204 -8.85 13.67 -4.12
CA SER A 204 -9.39 14.10 -5.41
C SER A 204 -10.73 13.44 -5.73
N ARG A 205 -11.79 14.23 -5.89
CA ARG A 205 -13.12 13.75 -6.32
C ARG A 205 -13.04 12.90 -7.58
N LYS A 206 -12.32 13.37 -8.61
CA LYS A 206 -12.17 12.66 -9.87
C LYS A 206 -11.54 11.27 -9.68
N ARG A 207 -10.50 11.17 -8.82
CA ARG A 207 -9.85 9.89 -8.53
C ARG A 207 -10.74 8.98 -7.69
N CYS A 208 -11.54 9.51 -6.76
CA CYS A 208 -12.55 8.74 -6.05
C CYS A 208 -13.55 8.09 -7.00
N GLU A 209 -14.05 8.85 -7.98
CA GLU A 209 -14.97 8.33 -9.00
C GLU A 209 -14.30 7.23 -9.83
N GLN A 210 -13.04 7.43 -10.25
CA GLN A 210 -12.25 6.41 -10.94
C GLN A 210 -12.04 5.17 -10.07
N SER A 211 -11.70 5.34 -8.79
CA SER A 211 -11.46 4.25 -7.85
C SER A 211 -12.71 3.40 -7.61
N ARG A 212 -13.90 4.01 -7.57
CA ARG A 212 -15.17 3.28 -7.45
C ARG A 212 -15.48 2.46 -8.70
N ALA A 213 -15.11 2.96 -9.89
CA ALA A 213 -15.42 2.35 -11.18
C ALA A 213 -14.35 1.36 -11.66
N LEU A 214 -13.13 1.39 -11.14
CA LEU A 214 -12.03 0.56 -11.62
C LEU A 214 -12.32 -0.92 -11.39
N ILE A 215 -12.24 -1.72 -12.46
CA ILE A 215 -12.36 -3.18 -12.41
C ILE A 215 -10.98 -3.77 -12.75
N VAL A 216 -10.60 -4.78 -12.00
CA VAL A 216 -9.45 -5.64 -12.27
C VAL A 216 -9.97 -7.08 -12.31
N ASN A 217 -9.60 -7.82 -13.34
CA ASN A 217 -9.98 -9.23 -13.48
C ASN A 217 -8.92 -10.12 -12.80
N GLN A 218 -9.33 -11.29 -12.33
CA GLN A 218 -8.39 -12.26 -11.74
C GLN A 218 -7.29 -12.70 -12.72
N SER A 219 -7.56 -12.70 -14.02
CA SER A 219 -6.57 -13.03 -15.05
C SER A 219 -5.45 -11.98 -15.19
N GLU A 220 -5.60 -10.79 -14.62
CA GLU A 220 -4.59 -9.74 -14.65
C GLU A 220 -3.60 -9.85 -13.47
N LEU A 221 -3.92 -10.70 -12.46
CA LEU A 221 -3.20 -10.87 -11.19
C LEU A 221 -2.07 -11.97 -11.28
#